data_81f5dd34110c929fd003f7bd1b7d03ff
#
_entry.id   81f5dd34110c929fd003f7bd1b7d03ff
#
_cell.length_a   1.000
_cell.length_b   1.000
_cell.length_c   1.000
_cell.angle_alpha   90.00
_cell.angle_beta   90.00
_cell.angle_gamma   90.00
#
_symmetry.space_group_name_H-M   'P 1'
#
loop_
_entity.id
_entity.type
_entity.pdbx_description
1 polymer ?
#
loop_
_entity_poly.entity_id
_entity_poly.type
_entity_poly.pdbx_seq_one_letter_code
_entity_poly.pdbx_strand_id
1 'polypeptide(L)'
;MTIQTVALLAVSLLAGPLLAAEPKPMTSSLRKDGALLVDGKPVMPYGFYISTGHTGDMRLKCVEQIGKIGGTVVHIQGPWDDDTRFLDKAAELGLWVVAGHTETEAKLERVKKYKDHPAIIAWTLFDDANTLSDVRHLTKMNKLVKEIVPHRLTYIPLGTQSRDVLMPAGEFFECADFVGWEMYPVANPKAADPSLKATETQMALVAELAAKANRPYWILPQTFAWPGSRVPTPAEYRNLCYAGLVNGAKGVMPWSIYHMVDSPAVRAKKKAEGKPAWEEWYLPDSKNLWAECGSIAAELKTLASYLLDAKRAKLTAGGDVTASVWFTGTDALVVLANLSEKDAKSVSIPLPKGLTGELQPVFRDRPAGLKVVDGKLTGEIGKAEIHVYRIATR
;
A
#
# COMPACT_ATOMS: atom_id res chain seq x y z
N MET A 1 7.83 -36.52 79.44
CA MET A 1 8.40 -36.18 78.09
C MET A 1 7.52 -36.87 77.05
N THR A 2 6.64 -36.12 76.44
CA THR A 2 5.65 -36.63 75.47
C THR A 2 6.07 -36.14 74.08
N ILE A 3 6.40 -37.03 73.17
CA ILE A 3 6.81 -36.75 71.79
C ILE A 3 5.51 -36.66 70.95
N GLN A 4 5.24 -35.51 70.46
CA GLN A 4 4.18 -35.29 69.44
C GLN A 4 4.73 -35.59 68.06
N THR A 5 4.12 -36.58 67.39
CA THR A 5 4.40 -36.89 65.95
C THR A 5 3.56 -35.99 65.06
N VAL A 6 4.22 -35.16 64.26
CA VAL A 6 3.56 -34.34 63.23
C VAL A 6 3.51 -35.15 61.94
N ALA A 7 2.30 -35.48 61.48
CA ALA A 7 2.07 -36.10 60.19
C ALA A 7 2.04 -35.03 59.10
N LEU A 8 2.98 -35.06 58.14
CA LEU A 8 2.96 -34.27 56.93
C LEU A 8 2.03 -34.95 55.92
N LEU A 9 0.91 -34.28 55.58
CA LEU A 9 0.10 -34.64 54.42
C LEU A 9 0.74 -34.05 53.15
N ALA A 10 1.28 -34.91 52.30
CA ALA A 10 1.72 -34.53 50.95
C ALA A 10 0.50 -34.46 50.02
N VAL A 11 0.08 -33.27 49.65
CA VAL A 11 -0.93 -33.05 48.59
C VAL A 11 -0.22 -33.09 47.23
N SER A 12 -0.35 -34.21 46.51
CA SER A 12 0.13 -34.34 45.13
C SER A 12 -0.86 -33.61 44.22
N LEU A 13 -0.51 -32.41 43.80
CA LEU A 13 -1.16 -31.70 42.70
C LEU A 13 -0.81 -32.42 41.39
N LEU A 14 -1.74 -33.20 40.87
CA LEU A 14 -1.71 -33.70 39.51
C LEU A 14 -1.91 -32.50 38.57
N ALA A 15 -0.80 -31.88 38.10
CA ALA A 15 -0.82 -30.97 37.00
C ALA A 15 -1.09 -31.80 35.74
N GLY A 16 -2.34 -31.84 35.29
CA GLY A 16 -2.69 -32.34 33.98
C GLY A 16 -2.00 -31.47 32.89
N PRO A 17 -1.65 -32.06 31.75
CA PRO A 17 -1.06 -31.27 30.66
C PRO A 17 -2.07 -30.18 30.29
N LEU A 18 -1.70 -28.89 30.46
CA LEU A 18 -2.37 -27.79 29.80
C LEU A 18 -2.23 -28.07 28.29
N LEU A 19 -3.29 -28.57 27.66
CA LEU A 19 -3.41 -28.55 26.21
C LEU A 19 -3.30 -27.10 25.81
N ALA A 20 -2.13 -26.69 25.26
CA ALA A 20 -1.98 -25.39 24.64
C ALA A 20 -3.06 -25.31 23.59
N ALA A 21 -3.97 -24.33 23.71
CA ALA A 21 -4.98 -24.10 22.71
C ALA A 21 -4.26 -23.92 21.36
N GLU A 22 -4.71 -24.65 20.34
CA GLU A 22 -4.15 -24.49 19.00
C GLU A 22 -4.18 -22.99 18.63
N PRO A 23 -3.08 -22.44 18.10
CA PRO A 23 -3.02 -21.04 17.76
C PRO A 23 -4.15 -20.73 16.75
N LYS A 24 -5.03 -19.80 17.13
CA LYS A 24 -6.13 -19.38 16.28
C LYS A 24 -5.55 -18.88 14.95
N PRO A 25 -6.05 -19.35 13.79
CA PRO A 25 -5.57 -18.85 12.49
C PRO A 25 -5.69 -17.33 12.42
N MET A 26 -4.64 -16.66 11.96
CA MET A 26 -4.65 -15.22 11.69
C MET A 26 -5.83 -14.89 10.74
N THR A 27 -6.49 -13.77 10.98
CA THR A 27 -7.61 -13.31 10.14
C THR A 27 -7.27 -11.99 9.47
N SER A 28 -7.72 -11.82 8.22
CA SER A 28 -7.70 -10.53 7.54
C SER A 28 -9.10 -10.14 7.11
N SER A 29 -9.47 -8.89 7.29
CA SER A 29 -10.79 -8.37 6.93
C SER A 29 -10.70 -6.89 6.60
N LEU A 30 -11.80 -6.34 6.11
CA LEU A 30 -11.95 -4.91 5.86
C LEU A 30 -12.94 -4.32 6.85
N ARG A 31 -12.60 -3.21 7.46
CA ARG A 31 -13.55 -2.40 8.21
C ARG A 31 -14.51 -1.71 7.22
N LYS A 32 -15.69 -1.28 7.71
CA LYS A 32 -16.72 -0.67 6.87
C LYS A 32 -16.23 0.54 6.03
N ASP A 33 -15.23 1.26 6.51
CA ASP A 33 -14.59 2.38 5.81
C ASP A 33 -13.44 1.97 4.87
N GLY A 34 -13.22 0.68 4.70
CA GLY A 34 -12.21 0.09 3.84
C GLY A 34 -10.81 -0.08 4.46
N ALA A 35 -10.62 0.25 5.74
CA ALA A 35 -9.34 0.01 6.41
C ALA A 35 -9.07 -1.48 6.54
N LEU A 36 -7.83 -1.90 6.23
CA LEU A 36 -7.37 -3.27 6.44
C LEU A 36 -7.30 -3.57 7.93
N LEU A 37 -7.88 -4.69 8.33
CA LEU A 37 -7.73 -5.26 9.67
C LEU A 37 -6.99 -6.58 9.59
N VAL A 38 -5.97 -6.75 10.43
CA VAL A 38 -5.31 -8.03 10.68
C VAL A 38 -5.49 -8.38 12.14
N ASP A 39 -6.11 -9.53 12.42
CA ASP A 39 -6.55 -9.93 13.76
C ASP A 39 -7.33 -8.83 14.50
N GLY A 40 -8.20 -8.15 13.75
CA GLY A 40 -9.04 -7.06 14.23
C GLY A 40 -8.32 -5.73 14.46
N LYS A 41 -7.03 -5.63 14.22
CA LYS A 41 -6.24 -4.40 14.37
C LYS A 41 -6.07 -3.69 13.02
N PRO A 42 -6.27 -2.36 12.96
CA PRO A 42 -6.07 -1.61 11.72
C PRO A 42 -4.57 -1.56 11.35
N VAL A 43 -4.31 -1.76 10.07
CA VAL A 43 -2.96 -1.71 9.48
C VAL A 43 -2.97 -0.68 8.36
N MET A 44 -1.97 0.22 8.33
CA MET A 44 -1.70 1.08 7.18
C MET A 44 -0.83 0.32 6.18
N PRO A 45 -1.37 -0.12 5.03
CA PRO A 45 -0.62 -0.86 4.05
C PRO A 45 0.36 0.06 3.32
N TYR A 46 1.65 -0.26 3.42
CA TYR A 46 2.72 0.31 2.63
C TYR A 46 3.75 -0.75 2.30
N GLY A 47 4.03 -0.99 1.04
CA GLY A 47 5.00 -2.01 0.65
C GLY A 47 5.14 -2.10 -0.85
N PHE A 48 5.68 -3.21 -1.37
CA PHE A 48 6.09 -3.31 -2.76
C PHE A 48 5.69 -4.63 -3.40
N TYR A 49 5.50 -4.58 -4.70
CA TYR A 49 5.54 -5.76 -5.54
C TYR A 49 6.95 -6.30 -5.63
N ILE A 50 7.09 -7.60 -5.40
CA ILE A 50 8.27 -8.38 -5.74
C ILE A 50 7.89 -9.19 -6.98
N SER A 51 8.46 -8.82 -8.13
CA SER A 51 8.05 -9.36 -9.42
C SER A 51 8.55 -10.79 -9.68
N THR A 52 8.03 -11.41 -10.72
CA THR A 52 8.37 -12.75 -11.19
C THR A 52 9.86 -12.98 -11.42
N GLY A 53 10.60 -11.93 -11.72
CA GLY A 53 12.05 -12.01 -11.97
C GLY A 53 12.90 -12.21 -10.72
N HIS A 54 12.34 -12.06 -9.52
CA HIS A 54 13.03 -12.29 -8.26
C HIS A 54 12.65 -13.64 -7.67
N THR A 55 13.65 -14.54 -7.62
CA THR A 55 13.50 -15.88 -7.06
C THR A 55 14.58 -16.13 -6.00
N GLY A 56 14.41 -17.14 -5.18
CA GLY A 56 15.40 -17.57 -4.20
C GLY A 56 15.87 -16.43 -3.29
N ASP A 57 17.18 -16.32 -3.10
CA ASP A 57 17.82 -15.36 -2.20
C ASP A 57 17.54 -13.89 -2.57
N MET A 58 17.32 -13.59 -3.86
CA MET A 58 16.95 -12.23 -4.26
C MET A 58 15.56 -11.85 -3.71
N ARG A 59 14.61 -12.78 -3.74
CA ARG A 59 13.27 -12.55 -3.14
C ARG A 59 13.37 -12.31 -1.64
N LEU A 60 14.17 -13.13 -0.93
CA LEU A 60 14.43 -12.92 0.50
C LEU A 60 15.02 -11.54 0.76
N LYS A 61 16.01 -11.14 -0.04
CA LYS A 61 16.63 -9.82 0.06
C LYS A 61 15.63 -8.70 -0.14
N CYS A 62 14.71 -8.83 -1.11
CA CYS A 62 13.64 -7.84 -1.30
C CYS A 62 12.75 -7.73 -0.06
N VAL A 63 12.30 -8.84 0.51
CA VAL A 63 11.50 -8.86 1.74
C VAL A 63 12.24 -8.16 2.89
N GLU A 64 13.51 -8.48 3.11
CA GLU A 64 14.34 -7.83 4.13
C GLU A 64 14.47 -6.32 3.93
N GLN A 65 14.68 -5.87 2.69
CA GLN A 65 14.82 -4.44 2.42
C GLN A 65 13.49 -3.68 2.59
N ILE A 66 12.37 -4.29 2.21
CA ILE A 66 11.05 -3.70 2.46
C ILE A 66 10.81 -3.57 3.97
N GLY A 67 11.15 -4.58 4.76
CA GLY A 67 11.09 -4.50 6.23
C GLY A 67 11.98 -3.40 6.80
N LYS A 68 13.23 -3.27 6.31
CA LYS A 68 14.19 -2.26 6.79
C LYS A 68 13.74 -0.83 6.57
N ILE A 69 13.02 -0.53 5.50
CA ILE A 69 12.47 0.81 5.27
C ILE A 69 11.16 1.08 6.01
N GLY A 70 10.66 0.11 6.78
CA GLY A 70 9.40 0.26 7.52
C GLY A 70 8.16 -0.09 6.72
N GLY A 71 8.29 -0.89 5.66
CA GLY A 71 7.15 -1.48 4.96
C GLY A 71 6.32 -2.36 5.90
N THR A 72 5.04 -2.52 5.58
CA THR A 72 4.10 -3.36 6.32
C THR A 72 3.54 -4.50 5.48
N VAL A 73 3.64 -4.39 4.15
CA VAL A 73 3.08 -5.37 3.23
C VAL A 73 4.05 -5.66 2.08
N VAL A 74 4.00 -6.87 1.54
CA VAL A 74 4.68 -7.26 0.30
C VAL A 74 3.69 -7.97 -0.61
N HIS A 75 3.75 -7.71 -1.90
CA HIS A 75 3.03 -8.49 -2.90
C HIS A 75 4.03 -9.41 -3.61
N ILE A 76 3.72 -10.70 -3.66
CA ILE A 76 4.55 -11.68 -4.35
C ILE A 76 3.90 -12.02 -5.69
N GLN A 77 4.50 -11.57 -6.77
CA GLN A 77 4.06 -11.85 -8.13
C GLN A 77 4.73 -13.12 -8.68
N GLY A 78 3.99 -13.88 -9.47
CA GLY A 78 4.51 -15.04 -10.19
C GLY A 78 4.63 -16.33 -9.39
N PRO A 79 5.27 -17.35 -9.97
CA PRO A 79 5.45 -18.65 -9.34
C PRO A 79 6.43 -18.55 -8.16
N TRP A 80 6.12 -19.24 -7.08
CA TRP A 80 6.94 -19.25 -5.86
C TRP A 80 6.88 -20.60 -5.10
N ASP A 81 6.30 -21.61 -5.71
CA ASP A 81 6.08 -22.91 -5.07
C ASP A 81 7.37 -23.64 -4.70
N ASP A 82 8.46 -23.32 -5.42
CA ASP A 82 9.76 -23.95 -5.22
C ASP A 82 10.55 -23.34 -4.05
N ASP A 83 10.20 -22.12 -3.62
CA ASP A 83 10.90 -21.45 -2.53
C ASP A 83 9.96 -20.53 -1.75
N THR A 84 9.57 -21.00 -0.57
CA THR A 84 8.63 -20.32 0.34
C THR A 84 9.30 -19.65 1.53
N ARG A 85 10.62 -19.67 1.62
CA ARG A 85 11.39 -19.04 2.72
C ARG A 85 11.02 -17.58 2.94
N PHE A 86 10.56 -16.90 1.88
CA PHE A 86 10.12 -15.51 1.97
C PHE A 86 8.86 -15.33 2.82
N LEU A 87 7.98 -16.33 2.90
CA LEU A 87 6.79 -16.28 3.77
C LEU A 87 7.21 -16.27 5.24
N ASP A 88 8.10 -17.17 5.62
CA ASP A 88 8.63 -17.24 6.98
C ASP A 88 9.39 -15.95 7.31
N LYS A 89 10.20 -15.45 6.37
CA LYS A 89 10.95 -14.19 6.54
C LYS A 89 10.00 -13.00 6.68
N ALA A 90 8.91 -12.94 5.91
CA ALA A 90 7.89 -11.90 6.07
C ALA A 90 7.24 -11.97 7.46
N ALA A 91 6.88 -13.17 7.93
CA ALA A 91 6.33 -13.36 9.28
C ALA A 91 7.32 -12.93 10.37
N GLU A 92 8.59 -13.30 10.25
CA GLU A 92 9.67 -12.90 11.18
C GLU A 92 9.80 -11.36 11.28
N LEU A 93 9.67 -10.68 10.14
CA LEU A 93 9.78 -9.21 10.05
C LEU A 93 8.48 -8.47 10.36
N GLY A 94 7.39 -9.18 10.62
CA GLY A 94 6.08 -8.58 10.83
C GLY A 94 5.47 -7.96 9.56
N LEU A 95 5.86 -8.47 8.39
CA LEU A 95 5.29 -8.07 7.10
C LEU A 95 4.14 -8.98 6.72
N TRP A 96 3.11 -8.38 6.13
CA TRP A 96 1.97 -9.09 5.57
C TRP A 96 2.17 -9.39 4.08
N VAL A 97 1.71 -10.54 3.62
CA VAL A 97 1.88 -10.98 2.24
C VAL A 97 0.54 -10.97 1.51
N VAL A 98 0.48 -10.25 0.40
CA VAL A 98 -0.51 -10.44 -0.66
C VAL A 98 0.08 -11.47 -1.61
N ALA A 99 -0.42 -12.69 -1.53
CA ALA A 99 0.14 -13.83 -2.24
C ALA A 99 -0.34 -13.86 -3.70
N GLY A 100 0.58 -14.05 -4.62
CA GLY A 100 0.29 -13.97 -6.06
C GLY A 100 -0.42 -15.16 -6.62
N HIS A 101 -1.18 -14.92 -7.50
CA HIS A 101 -1.87 -15.40 -8.68
C HIS A 101 -2.58 -16.75 -8.51
N THR A 102 -3.90 -16.69 -8.47
CA THR A 102 -4.80 -17.86 -8.43
C THR A 102 -5.68 -17.93 -9.69
N GLU A 103 -5.12 -17.55 -10.86
CA GLU A 103 -5.85 -17.37 -12.12
C GLU A 103 -6.49 -18.64 -12.66
N THR A 104 -6.09 -19.82 -12.18
CA THR A 104 -6.62 -21.11 -12.64
C THR A 104 -6.93 -22.01 -11.47
N GLU A 105 -7.85 -22.95 -11.67
CA GLU A 105 -8.19 -23.94 -10.65
C GLU A 105 -6.99 -24.77 -10.20
N ALA A 106 -6.04 -25.07 -11.10
CA ALA A 106 -4.81 -25.76 -10.75
C ALA A 106 -3.96 -25.00 -9.71
N LYS A 107 -4.02 -23.66 -9.71
CA LYS A 107 -3.30 -22.82 -8.76
C LYS A 107 -3.98 -22.74 -7.37
N LEU A 108 -5.22 -23.23 -7.24
CA LEU A 108 -5.90 -23.33 -5.94
C LEU A 108 -5.23 -24.33 -5.00
N GLU A 109 -4.46 -25.28 -5.49
CA GLU A 109 -3.66 -26.18 -4.64
C GLU A 109 -2.66 -25.39 -3.79
N ARG A 110 -2.12 -24.29 -4.31
CA ARG A 110 -1.28 -23.36 -3.54
C ARG A 110 -2.06 -22.70 -2.40
N VAL A 111 -3.29 -22.27 -2.68
CA VAL A 111 -4.17 -21.68 -1.67
C VAL A 111 -4.43 -22.71 -0.56
N LYS A 112 -4.77 -23.94 -0.88
CA LYS A 112 -4.99 -25.02 0.07
C LYS A 112 -3.76 -25.30 0.93
N LYS A 113 -2.58 -25.35 0.29
CA LYS A 113 -1.30 -25.65 0.96
C LYS A 113 -0.90 -24.58 1.96
N TYR A 114 -1.12 -23.29 1.64
CA TYR A 114 -0.62 -22.17 2.45
C TYR A 114 -1.72 -21.33 3.11
N LYS A 115 -2.97 -21.79 3.11
CA LYS A 115 -4.14 -21.07 3.65
C LYS A 115 -3.97 -20.58 5.08
N ASP A 116 -3.24 -21.33 5.89
CA ASP A 116 -3.05 -21.05 7.33
C ASP A 116 -1.73 -20.33 7.64
N HIS A 117 -0.93 -20.02 6.61
CA HIS A 117 0.34 -19.33 6.82
C HIS A 117 0.14 -17.93 7.44
N PRO A 118 0.81 -17.61 8.57
CA PRO A 118 0.53 -16.40 9.36
C PRO A 118 0.85 -15.08 8.66
N ALA A 119 1.70 -15.08 7.64
CA ALA A 119 2.01 -13.86 6.89
C ALA A 119 0.97 -13.52 5.81
N ILE A 120 0.21 -14.50 5.27
CA ILE A 120 -0.67 -14.27 4.11
C ILE A 120 -1.97 -13.61 4.56
N ILE A 121 -2.22 -12.38 4.09
CA ILE A 121 -3.47 -11.64 4.35
C ILE A 121 -4.45 -11.65 3.18
N ALA A 122 -3.95 -11.82 1.97
CA ALA A 122 -4.79 -11.80 0.78
C ALA A 122 -4.22 -12.68 -0.34
N TRP A 123 -5.11 -13.09 -1.25
CA TRP A 123 -4.78 -13.83 -2.46
C TRP A 123 -5.11 -13.00 -3.70
N THR A 124 -4.14 -12.84 -4.59
CA THR A 124 -4.33 -12.16 -5.88
C THR A 124 -5.03 -13.11 -6.84
N LEU A 125 -6.20 -12.70 -7.33
CA LEU A 125 -6.97 -13.51 -8.28
C LEU A 125 -6.35 -13.48 -9.67
N PHE A 126 -5.95 -12.31 -10.13
CA PHE A 126 -5.37 -12.08 -11.45
C PHE A 126 -4.55 -10.79 -11.46
N ASP A 127 -3.55 -10.70 -12.33
CA ASP A 127 -2.75 -9.49 -12.57
C ASP A 127 -3.30 -8.73 -13.78
N ASP A 128 -3.22 -7.39 -13.81
CA ASP A 128 -3.81 -6.55 -14.86
C ASP A 128 -5.24 -6.98 -15.23
N ALA A 129 -6.05 -7.25 -14.21
CA ALA A 129 -7.28 -8.04 -14.32
C ALA A 129 -8.28 -7.49 -15.36
N ASN A 130 -8.39 -6.16 -15.51
CA ASN A 130 -9.30 -5.53 -16.48
C ASN A 130 -8.78 -5.54 -17.92
N THR A 131 -7.54 -5.94 -18.15
CA THR A 131 -6.95 -6.04 -19.50
C THR A 131 -6.73 -7.48 -19.93
N LEU A 132 -6.54 -8.40 -19.00
CA LEU A 132 -6.13 -9.77 -19.26
C LEU A 132 -7.17 -10.82 -18.84
N SER A 133 -8.28 -10.41 -18.20
CA SER A 133 -9.32 -11.31 -17.73
C SER A 133 -10.72 -10.72 -17.92
N ASP A 134 -11.74 -11.42 -17.47
CA ASP A 134 -13.13 -10.95 -17.47
C ASP A 134 -13.80 -11.12 -16.10
N VAL A 135 -14.87 -10.36 -15.88
CA VAL A 135 -15.63 -10.32 -14.63
C VAL A 135 -16.16 -11.70 -14.23
N ARG A 136 -16.63 -12.52 -15.19
CA ARG A 136 -17.18 -13.84 -14.90
C ARG A 136 -16.10 -14.78 -14.36
N HIS A 137 -14.94 -14.78 -14.98
CA HIS A 137 -13.80 -15.58 -14.55
C HIS A 137 -13.34 -15.17 -13.15
N LEU A 138 -13.13 -13.87 -12.92
CA LEU A 138 -12.68 -13.34 -11.62
C LEU A 138 -13.68 -13.63 -10.50
N THR A 139 -14.98 -13.45 -10.75
CA THR A 139 -16.04 -13.78 -9.78
C THR A 139 -16.03 -15.27 -9.43
N LYS A 140 -15.83 -16.14 -10.42
CA LYS A 140 -15.67 -17.59 -10.18
C LYS A 140 -14.45 -17.88 -9.32
N MET A 141 -13.29 -17.29 -9.66
CA MET A 141 -12.05 -17.52 -8.90
C MET A 141 -12.15 -16.98 -7.48
N ASN A 142 -12.75 -15.80 -7.29
CA ASN A 142 -13.01 -15.26 -5.96
C ASN A 142 -13.83 -16.23 -5.10
N LYS A 143 -14.92 -16.74 -5.64
CA LYS A 143 -15.76 -17.73 -4.94
C LYS A 143 -14.97 -18.97 -4.54
N LEU A 144 -14.20 -19.57 -5.46
CA LEU A 144 -13.39 -20.76 -5.18
C LEU A 144 -12.31 -20.51 -4.12
N VAL A 145 -11.64 -19.36 -4.16
CA VAL A 145 -10.67 -18.98 -3.11
C VAL A 145 -11.36 -18.82 -1.76
N LYS A 146 -12.52 -18.17 -1.72
CA LYS A 146 -13.29 -17.97 -0.48
C LYS A 146 -13.86 -19.28 0.10
N GLU A 147 -14.17 -20.26 -0.72
CA GLU A 147 -14.56 -21.61 -0.25
C GLU A 147 -13.40 -22.30 0.47
N ILE A 148 -12.14 -22.10 0.03
CA ILE A 148 -10.96 -22.70 0.64
C ILE A 148 -10.54 -21.92 1.89
N VAL A 149 -10.59 -20.56 1.86
CA VAL A 149 -10.00 -19.69 2.87
C VAL A 149 -10.89 -18.47 3.14
N PRO A 150 -12.07 -18.65 3.76
CA PRO A 150 -13.05 -17.57 3.99
C PRO A 150 -12.53 -16.43 4.87
N HIS A 151 -11.51 -16.68 5.68
CA HIS A 151 -10.93 -15.74 6.63
C HIS A 151 -9.76 -14.91 6.05
N ARG A 152 -9.50 -15.04 4.75
CA ARG A 152 -8.51 -14.23 4.02
C ARG A 152 -9.19 -13.35 2.99
N LEU A 153 -8.54 -12.24 2.66
CA LEU A 153 -9.00 -11.34 1.61
C LEU A 153 -8.61 -11.83 0.22
N THR A 154 -9.29 -11.30 -0.79
CA THR A 154 -8.94 -11.44 -2.20
C THR A 154 -8.62 -10.07 -2.78
N TYR A 155 -7.76 -10.05 -3.77
CA TYR A 155 -7.18 -8.86 -4.36
C TYR A 155 -7.06 -8.98 -5.89
N ILE A 156 -7.27 -7.87 -6.59
CA ILE A 156 -6.93 -7.71 -8.01
C ILE A 156 -6.27 -6.36 -8.25
N PRO A 157 -5.14 -6.26 -8.95
CA PRO A 157 -4.68 -5.02 -9.53
C PRO A 157 -5.43 -4.73 -10.83
N LEU A 158 -5.74 -3.46 -11.04
CA LEU A 158 -6.36 -2.95 -12.25
C LEU A 158 -5.40 -1.95 -12.89
N GLY A 159 -5.00 -2.26 -14.12
CA GLY A 159 -4.16 -1.41 -14.95
C GLY A 159 -5.02 -0.54 -15.85
N THR A 160 -4.69 0.74 -15.94
CA THR A 160 -5.27 1.62 -16.96
C THR A 160 -4.46 2.90 -17.09
N GLN A 161 -4.57 3.49 -18.24
CA GLN A 161 -3.85 4.72 -18.57
C GLN A 161 -4.73 5.76 -19.25
N SER A 162 -5.99 5.43 -19.53
CA SER A 162 -6.95 6.34 -20.16
C SER A 162 -8.32 6.26 -19.50
N ARG A 163 -9.09 7.35 -19.58
CA ARG A 163 -10.45 7.42 -19.08
C ARG A 163 -11.37 6.36 -19.73
N ASP A 164 -11.17 6.11 -21.01
CA ASP A 164 -12.00 5.17 -21.76
C ASP A 164 -11.86 3.72 -21.29
N VAL A 165 -10.69 3.35 -20.78
CA VAL A 165 -10.42 2.07 -20.16
C VAL A 165 -10.94 2.01 -18.73
N LEU A 166 -10.95 3.14 -18.00
CA LEU A 166 -11.41 3.24 -16.62
C LEU A 166 -12.89 2.88 -16.45
N MET A 167 -13.75 3.35 -17.35
CA MET A 167 -15.18 3.14 -17.22
C MET A 167 -15.58 1.64 -17.26
N PRO A 168 -15.08 0.84 -18.20
CA PRO A 168 -15.28 -0.61 -18.18
C PRO A 168 -14.70 -1.28 -16.92
N ALA A 169 -13.63 -0.73 -16.34
CA ALA A 169 -13.02 -1.28 -15.13
C ALA A 169 -13.93 -1.24 -13.89
N GLY A 170 -15.00 -0.47 -13.90
CA GLY A 170 -15.92 -0.32 -12.75
C GLY A 170 -16.51 -1.64 -12.27
N GLU A 171 -16.89 -2.54 -13.17
CA GLU A 171 -17.45 -3.85 -12.83
C GLU A 171 -16.42 -4.77 -12.13
N PHE A 172 -15.14 -4.55 -12.36
CA PHE A 172 -14.07 -5.34 -11.75
C PHE A 172 -13.92 -5.08 -10.25
N PHE A 173 -14.36 -3.92 -9.75
CA PHE A 173 -14.28 -3.61 -8.33
C PHE A 173 -15.07 -4.59 -7.46
N GLU A 174 -16.11 -5.23 -8.00
CA GLU A 174 -16.93 -6.20 -7.27
C GLU A 174 -16.32 -7.61 -7.27
N CYS A 175 -15.31 -7.87 -8.10
CA CYS A 175 -14.73 -9.21 -8.27
C CYS A 175 -13.81 -9.64 -7.13
N ALA A 176 -13.38 -8.73 -6.26
CA ALA A 176 -12.49 -9.00 -5.13
C ALA A 176 -12.89 -8.19 -3.90
N ASP A 177 -12.26 -8.47 -2.75
CA ASP A 177 -12.51 -7.71 -1.53
C ASP A 177 -11.95 -6.28 -1.61
N PHE A 178 -10.79 -6.12 -2.27
CA PHE A 178 -10.19 -4.82 -2.54
C PHE A 178 -9.40 -4.84 -3.85
N VAL A 179 -9.11 -3.64 -4.38
CA VAL A 179 -8.41 -3.48 -5.65
C VAL A 179 -7.12 -2.68 -5.48
N GLY A 180 -6.12 -2.99 -6.30
CA GLY A 180 -4.99 -2.13 -6.56
C GLY A 180 -5.27 -1.28 -7.81
N TRP A 181 -4.88 -0.01 -7.75
CA TRP A 181 -5.00 0.86 -8.91
C TRP A 181 -3.63 1.31 -9.38
N GLU A 182 -3.26 0.90 -10.59
CA GLU A 182 -1.98 1.25 -11.19
C GLU A 182 -1.95 2.71 -11.64
N MET A 183 -0.92 3.44 -11.20
CA MET A 183 -0.75 4.84 -11.50
C MET A 183 0.67 5.13 -12.00
N TYR A 184 0.83 5.05 -13.32
CA TYR A 184 2.13 5.09 -14.01
C TYR A 184 2.23 6.24 -15.05
N PRO A 185 1.98 7.51 -14.66
CA PRO A 185 1.97 8.61 -15.60
C PRO A 185 3.37 9.12 -15.96
N VAL A 186 4.35 8.97 -15.04
CA VAL A 186 5.62 9.68 -15.14
C VAL A 186 6.41 9.24 -16.36
N ALA A 187 6.70 10.21 -17.22
CA ALA A 187 7.46 10.02 -18.46
C ALA A 187 6.96 8.83 -19.29
N ASN A 188 5.65 8.56 -19.27
CA ASN A 188 5.00 7.49 -20.00
C ASN A 188 4.86 7.86 -21.48
N PRO A 189 5.58 7.18 -22.42
CA PRO A 189 5.56 7.54 -23.84
C PRO A 189 4.22 7.23 -24.53
N LYS A 190 3.33 6.51 -23.86
CA LYS A 190 2.01 6.12 -24.38
C LYS A 190 0.87 6.95 -23.79
N ALA A 191 1.12 7.73 -22.74
CA ALA A 191 0.10 8.54 -22.12
C ALA A 191 -0.15 9.82 -22.92
N ALA A 192 -1.41 10.20 -23.07
CA ALA A 192 -1.80 11.49 -23.66
C ALA A 192 -1.30 12.67 -22.78
N ASP A 193 -1.28 12.47 -21.47
CA ASP A 193 -0.69 13.39 -20.50
C ASP A 193 0.28 12.61 -19.59
N PRO A 194 1.60 12.65 -19.87
CA PRO A 194 2.60 11.93 -19.09
C PRO A 194 3.03 12.67 -17.82
N SER A 195 2.17 13.49 -17.25
CA SER A 195 2.43 14.33 -16.07
C SER A 195 1.66 13.84 -14.84
N LEU A 196 2.03 14.35 -13.66
CA LEU A 196 1.33 14.09 -12.40
C LEU A 196 -0.12 14.57 -12.42
N LYS A 197 -0.47 15.53 -13.29
CA LYS A 197 -1.84 16.05 -13.43
C LYS A 197 -2.85 14.96 -13.83
N ALA A 198 -2.43 14.00 -14.66
CA ALA A 198 -3.27 12.86 -15.02
C ALA A 198 -3.74 12.07 -13.80
N THR A 199 -2.99 12.13 -12.68
CA THR A 199 -3.31 11.44 -11.44
C THR A 199 -4.64 11.90 -10.86
N GLU A 200 -4.94 13.19 -10.84
CA GLU A 200 -6.18 13.70 -10.22
C GLU A 200 -7.42 13.19 -10.94
N THR A 201 -7.44 13.29 -12.26
CA THR A 201 -8.59 12.85 -13.07
C THR A 201 -8.85 11.35 -12.88
N GLN A 202 -7.80 10.55 -12.87
CA GLN A 202 -7.91 9.11 -12.66
C GLN A 202 -8.31 8.78 -11.21
N MET A 203 -7.68 9.39 -10.21
CA MET A 203 -7.99 9.11 -8.81
C MET A 203 -9.40 9.54 -8.41
N ALA A 204 -9.91 10.64 -8.94
CA ALA A 204 -11.29 11.05 -8.72
C ALA A 204 -12.28 10.00 -9.24
N LEU A 205 -12.04 9.48 -10.45
CA LEU A 205 -12.88 8.45 -11.04
C LEU A 205 -12.76 7.10 -10.29
N VAL A 206 -11.54 6.71 -9.90
CA VAL A 206 -11.32 5.50 -9.09
C VAL A 206 -12.05 5.59 -7.75
N ALA A 207 -12.00 6.74 -7.09
CA ALA A 207 -12.72 6.96 -5.84
C ALA A 207 -14.24 6.83 -6.02
N GLU A 208 -14.78 7.30 -7.14
CA GLU A 208 -16.20 7.13 -7.48
C GLU A 208 -16.57 5.67 -7.71
N LEU A 209 -15.78 4.94 -8.52
CA LEU A 209 -15.99 3.51 -8.79
C LEU A 209 -15.88 2.65 -7.52
N ALA A 210 -14.89 2.94 -6.69
CA ALA A 210 -14.70 2.29 -5.41
C ALA A 210 -15.88 2.51 -4.45
N ALA A 211 -16.39 3.75 -4.38
CA ALA A 211 -17.55 4.09 -3.57
C ALA A 211 -18.82 3.39 -4.07
N LYS A 212 -19.06 3.36 -5.39
CA LYS A 212 -20.19 2.67 -6.03
C LYS A 212 -20.16 1.17 -5.74
N ALA A 213 -19.01 0.53 -5.84
CA ALA A 213 -18.85 -0.89 -5.56
C ALA A 213 -18.79 -1.21 -4.05
N ASN A 214 -18.70 -0.21 -3.19
CA ASN A 214 -18.39 -0.35 -1.76
C ASN A 214 -17.15 -1.23 -1.53
N ARG A 215 -16.09 -0.95 -2.28
CA ARG A 215 -14.80 -1.64 -2.19
C ARG A 215 -13.68 -0.62 -1.98
N PRO A 216 -12.74 -0.86 -1.05
CA PRO A 216 -11.56 -0.01 -0.93
C PRO A 216 -10.58 -0.28 -2.07
N TYR A 217 -9.71 0.71 -2.29
CA TYR A 217 -8.60 0.54 -3.21
C TYR A 217 -7.29 0.99 -2.58
N TRP A 218 -6.20 0.41 -3.06
CA TRP A 218 -4.83 0.83 -2.80
C TRP A 218 -4.26 1.44 -4.07
N ILE A 219 -3.45 2.46 -3.93
CA ILE A 219 -2.72 3.00 -5.08
C ILE A 219 -1.42 2.23 -5.31
N LEU A 220 -1.12 1.97 -6.58
CA LEU A 220 0.12 1.35 -7.04
C LEU A 220 0.95 2.40 -7.77
N PRO A 221 1.77 3.20 -7.05
CA PRO A 221 2.60 4.22 -7.69
C PRO A 221 3.72 3.62 -8.52
N GLN A 222 4.11 4.34 -9.57
CA GLN A 222 5.24 4.00 -10.43
C GLN A 222 6.58 4.12 -9.68
N THR A 223 7.42 3.07 -9.77
CA THR A 223 8.83 3.09 -9.32
C THR A 223 9.79 2.57 -10.38
N PHE A 224 9.35 2.53 -11.63
CA PHE A 224 10.11 2.02 -12.78
C PHE A 224 10.22 3.08 -13.88
N ALA A 225 11.11 2.84 -14.84
CA ALA A 225 11.19 3.60 -16.08
C ALA A 225 10.48 2.87 -17.22
N TRP A 226 9.70 3.58 -18.01
CA TRP A 226 9.25 3.09 -19.30
C TRP A 226 10.44 2.87 -20.24
N PRO A 227 10.35 1.94 -21.22
CA PRO A 227 11.42 1.76 -22.19
C PRO A 227 11.80 3.09 -22.88
N GLY A 228 13.07 3.45 -22.82
CA GLY A 228 13.58 4.72 -23.35
C GLY A 228 13.30 5.96 -22.49
N SER A 229 12.83 5.77 -21.27
CA SER A 229 12.46 6.85 -20.36
C SER A 229 13.21 6.76 -19.02
N ARG A 230 12.77 7.50 -18.01
CA ARG A 230 13.37 7.60 -16.67
C ARG A 230 12.45 7.08 -15.57
N VAL A 231 13.02 6.77 -14.42
CA VAL A 231 12.26 6.56 -13.19
C VAL A 231 11.67 7.87 -12.67
N PRO A 232 10.62 7.83 -11.85
CA PRO A 232 10.14 9.02 -11.14
C PRO A 232 11.23 9.62 -10.26
N THR A 233 11.25 10.95 -10.16
CA THR A 233 12.01 11.62 -9.11
C THR A 233 11.40 11.34 -7.73
N PRO A 234 12.15 11.53 -6.62
CA PRO A 234 11.60 11.41 -5.27
C PRO A 234 10.35 12.26 -5.05
N ALA A 235 10.31 13.49 -5.57
CA ALA A 235 9.16 14.37 -5.44
C ALA A 235 7.93 13.86 -6.22
N GLU A 236 8.12 13.39 -7.45
CA GLU A 236 7.05 12.78 -8.26
C GLU A 236 6.49 11.53 -7.58
N TYR A 237 7.35 10.64 -7.08
CA TYR A 237 6.90 9.42 -6.38
C TYR A 237 6.10 9.76 -5.11
N ARG A 238 6.60 10.71 -4.30
CA ARG A 238 5.87 11.23 -3.14
C ARG A 238 4.51 11.75 -3.54
N ASN A 239 4.47 12.53 -4.61
CA ASN A 239 3.25 13.12 -5.12
C ASN A 239 2.22 12.04 -5.52
N LEU A 240 2.63 10.99 -6.25
CA LEU A 240 1.77 9.86 -6.59
C LEU A 240 1.18 9.17 -5.35
N CYS A 241 2.01 8.93 -4.33
CA CYS A 241 1.55 8.31 -3.08
C CYS A 241 0.49 9.16 -2.38
N TYR A 242 0.78 10.45 -2.17
CA TYR A 242 -0.12 11.35 -1.45
C TYR A 242 -1.37 11.72 -2.24
N ALA A 243 -1.27 11.87 -3.56
CA ALA A 243 -2.45 12.10 -4.41
C ALA A 243 -3.46 10.94 -4.31
N GLY A 244 -2.97 9.69 -4.27
CA GLY A 244 -3.81 8.54 -4.00
C GLY A 244 -4.52 8.61 -2.65
N LEU A 245 -3.77 8.88 -1.58
CA LEU A 245 -4.32 9.01 -0.22
C LEU A 245 -5.32 10.16 -0.10
N VAL A 246 -5.00 11.33 -0.67
CA VAL A 246 -5.90 12.49 -0.73
C VAL A 246 -7.21 12.15 -1.43
N ASN A 247 -7.21 11.25 -2.39
CA ASN A 247 -8.41 10.78 -3.08
C ASN A 247 -9.08 9.56 -2.41
N GLY A 248 -8.52 9.03 -1.33
CA GLY A 248 -9.17 8.02 -0.49
C GLY A 248 -8.62 6.62 -0.59
N ALA A 249 -7.46 6.43 -1.24
CA ALA A 249 -6.75 5.15 -1.19
C ALA A 249 -6.50 4.72 0.26
N LYS A 250 -6.64 3.44 0.54
CA LYS A 250 -6.47 2.83 1.87
C LYS A 250 -5.13 2.13 2.06
N GLY A 251 -4.26 2.21 1.06
CA GLY A 251 -2.91 1.65 1.08
C GLY A 251 -2.11 2.12 -0.12
N VAL A 252 -0.81 1.90 -0.05
CA VAL A 252 0.16 2.27 -1.09
C VAL A 252 1.08 1.08 -1.34
N MET A 253 1.09 0.56 -2.56
CA MET A 253 1.84 -0.65 -2.92
C MET A 253 2.53 -0.49 -4.28
N PRO A 254 3.67 0.24 -4.34
CA PRO A 254 4.39 0.54 -5.57
C PRO A 254 4.73 -0.67 -6.44
N TRP A 255 4.62 -0.53 -7.74
CA TRP A 255 5.17 -1.47 -8.70
C TRP A 255 6.43 -0.88 -9.33
N SER A 256 7.62 -1.45 -9.14
CA SER A 256 7.97 -2.55 -8.26
C SER A 256 9.39 -2.36 -7.73
N ILE A 257 9.77 -3.05 -6.66
CA ILE A 257 11.15 -3.07 -6.17
C ILE A 257 12.13 -3.61 -7.23
N TYR A 258 11.67 -4.52 -8.09
CA TYR A 258 12.43 -5.10 -9.18
C TYR A 258 13.13 -4.05 -10.04
N HIS A 259 12.38 -3.06 -10.49
CA HIS A 259 12.89 -2.05 -11.42
C HIS A 259 13.84 -1.03 -10.75
N MET A 260 13.85 -0.99 -9.43
CA MET A 260 14.78 -0.14 -8.69
C MET A 260 16.11 -0.81 -8.41
N VAL A 261 16.14 -2.14 -8.30
CA VAL A 261 17.32 -2.88 -7.87
C VAL A 261 17.98 -3.67 -8.99
N ASP A 262 17.25 -3.96 -10.06
CA ASP A 262 17.76 -4.76 -11.16
C ASP A 262 16.98 -4.49 -12.47
N SER A 263 17.69 -4.46 -13.58
CA SER A 263 17.09 -4.41 -14.91
C SER A 263 17.66 -5.55 -15.77
N PRO A 264 16.97 -5.98 -16.83
CA PRO A 264 17.50 -6.99 -17.74
C PRO A 264 18.91 -6.68 -18.27
N ALA A 265 19.18 -5.40 -18.56
CA ALA A 265 20.48 -4.93 -19.01
C ALA A 265 21.55 -5.04 -17.92
N VAL A 266 21.22 -4.64 -16.68
CA VAL A 266 22.13 -4.77 -15.52
C VAL A 266 22.41 -6.22 -15.21
N ARG A 267 21.40 -7.10 -15.24
CA ARG A 267 21.58 -8.54 -15.08
C ARG A 267 22.50 -9.15 -16.13
N ALA A 268 22.29 -8.82 -17.40
CA ALA A 268 23.12 -9.30 -18.47
C ALA A 268 24.58 -8.87 -18.28
N LYS A 269 24.82 -7.60 -17.90
CA LYS A 269 26.16 -7.08 -17.59
C LYS A 269 26.78 -7.80 -16.40
N LYS A 270 26.10 -7.90 -15.26
CA LYS A 270 26.61 -8.60 -14.06
C LYS A 270 26.91 -10.08 -14.35
N LYS A 271 26.03 -10.76 -15.11
CA LYS A 271 26.29 -12.14 -15.53
C LYS A 271 27.55 -12.27 -16.40
N ALA A 272 27.76 -11.35 -17.33
CA ALA A 272 28.97 -11.31 -18.16
C ALA A 272 30.23 -11.05 -17.32
N GLU A 273 30.14 -10.29 -16.22
CA GLU A 273 31.20 -9.99 -15.28
C GLU A 273 31.40 -11.08 -14.20
N GLY A 274 30.57 -12.12 -14.18
CA GLY A 274 30.59 -13.17 -13.16
C GLY A 274 30.19 -12.70 -11.76
N LYS A 275 29.45 -11.57 -11.67
CA LYS A 275 29.01 -10.96 -10.42
C LYS A 275 27.60 -11.40 -10.04
N PRO A 276 27.28 -11.55 -8.73
CA PRO A 276 25.92 -11.79 -8.27
C PRO A 276 24.99 -10.63 -8.66
N ALA A 277 23.75 -10.94 -9.00
CA ALA A 277 22.76 -9.93 -9.38
C ALA A 277 22.53 -8.84 -8.31
N TRP A 278 22.70 -9.17 -7.02
CA TRP A 278 22.45 -8.31 -5.86
C TRP A 278 23.69 -7.63 -5.26
N GLU A 279 24.86 -7.69 -5.91
CA GLU A 279 26.10 -7.12 -5.37
C GLU A 279 26.00 -5.61 -5.17
N GLU A 280 25.26 -4.91 -6.06
CA GLU A 280 24.83 -3.54 -5.87
C GLU A 280 23.31 -3.52 -5.69
N TRP A 281 22.84 -3.09 -4.51
CA TRP A 281 21.44 -3.23 -4.14
C TRP A 281 20.49 -2.33 -4.94
N TYR A 282 20.94 -1.16 -5.41
CA TYR A 282 20.12 -0.29 -6.27
C TYR A 282 20.80 0.02 -7.57
N LEU A 283 20.00 0.32 -8.60
CA LEU A 283 20.50 1.07 -9.74
C LEU A 283 20.90 2.48 -9.26
N PRO A 284 21.98 3.07 -9.76
CA PRO A 284 22.43 4.40 -9.35
C PRO A 284 21.33 5.44 -9.36
N ASP A 285 20.48 5.44 -10.40
CA ASP A 285 19.37 6.38 -10.57
C ASP A 285 18.20 6.13 -9.58
N SER A 286 18.15 4.97 -8.96
CA SER A 286 17.07 4.58 -8.03
C SER A 286 17.42 4.78 -6.56
N LYS A 287 18.66 5.12 -6.22
CA LYS A 287 19.12 5.26 -4.84
C LYS A 287 18.32 6.31 -4.07
N ASN A 288 18.14 7.49 -4.65
CA ASN A 288 17.39 8.58 -4.04
C ASN A 288 15.90 8.26 -3.96
N LEU A 289 15.36 7.57 -4.98
CA LEU A 289 13.98 7.11 -4.97
C LEU A 289 13.74 6.09 -3.85
N TRP A 290 14.67 5.15 -3.62
CA TRP A 290 14.56 4.19 -2.51
C TRP A 290 14.63 4.86 -1.14
N ALA A 291 15.50 5.86 -0.96
CA ALA A 291 15.54 6.65 0.26
C ALA A 291 14.21 7.36 0.52
N GLU A 292 13.58 7.90 -0.52
CA GLU A 292 12.26 8.52 -0.45
C GLU A 292 11.16 7.52 -0.07
N CYS A 293 11.24 6.28 -0.57
CA CYS A 293 10.33 5.20 -0.16
C CYS A 293 10.39 4.98 1.36
N GLY A 294 11.58 5.00 1.95
CA GLY A 294 11.75 4.90 3.41
C GLY A 294 11.18 6.12 4.16
N SER A 295 11.38 7.31 3.61
CA SER A 295 10.78 8.54 4.18
C SER A 295 9.25 8.46 4.21
N ILE A 296 8.63 8.02 3.12
CA ILE A 296 7.17 7.85 3.04
C ILE A 296 6.69 6.78 4.02
N ALA A 297 7.40 5.66 4.17
CA ALA A 297 7.05 4.64 5.16
C ALA A 297 6.96 5.24 6.59
N ALA A 298 7.96 6.03 6.97
CA ALA A 298 8.00 6.70 8.28
C ALA A 298 6.87 7.72 8.44
N GLU A 299 6.57 8.48 7.39
CA GLU A 299 5.48 9.45 7.39
C GLU A 299 4.11 8.75 7.51
N LEU A 300 3.86 7.72 6.73
CA LEU A 300 2.60 6.97 6.79
C LEU A 300 2.38 6.32 8.15
N LYS A 301 3.45 5.83 8.79
CA LYS A 301 3.39 5.35 10.18
C LYS A 301 2.97 6.45 11.15
N THR A 302 3.49 7.68 10.98
CA THR A 302 3.13 8.84 11.79
C THR A 302 1.68 9.27 11.56
N LEU A 303 1.20 9.18 10.31
CA LEU A 303 -0.13 9.61 9.92
C LEU A 303 -1.20 8.51 10.07
N ALA A 304 -0.81 7.29 10.46
CA ALA A 304 -1.69 6.12 10.42
C ALA A 304 -3.02 6.31 11.14
N SER A 305 -3.04 6.93 12.32
CA SER A 305 -4.26 7.21 13.08
C SER A 305 -5.25 8.12 12.33
N TYR A 306 -4.76 9.11 11.60
CA TYR A 306 -5.62 9.94 10.75
C TYR A 306 -6.11 9.18 9.52
N LEU A 307 -5.20 8.52 8.80
CA LEU A 307 -5.53 7.85 7.55
C LEU A 307 -6.48 6.67 7.73
N LEU A 308 -6.40 5.99 8.89
CA LEU A 308 -7.19 4.81 9.20
C LEU A 308 -8.47 5.14 9.99
N ASP A 309 -8.40 6.03 10.98
CA ASP A 309 -9.45 6.16 11.99
C ASP A 309 -10.28 7.45 11.86
N ALA A 310 -9.76 8.46 11.16
CA ALA A 310 -10.44 9.74 11.02
C ALA A 310 -11.37 9.78 9.80
N LYS A 311 -12.44 10.59 9.90
CA LYS A 311 -13.35 10.84 8.79
C LYS A 311 -12.71 11.77 7.77
N ARG A 312 -12.54 11.31 6.56
CA ARG A 312 -11.99 12.10 5.45
C ARG A 312 -13.06 12.93 4.74
N ALA A 313 -12.73 14.16 4.38
CA ALA A 313 -13.46 14.98 3.44
C ALA A 313 -12.52 15.55 2.38
N LYS A 314 -12.89 15.43 1.11
CA LYS A 314 -12.18 16.06 -0.02
C LYS A 314 -12.41 17.56 0.05
N LEU A 315 -11.37 18.37 -0.17
CA LEU A 315 -11.46 19.82 -0.29
C LEU A 315 -11.54 20.22 -1.77
N THR A 316 -12.32 21.27 -2.03
CA THR A 316 -12.38 21.86 -3.38
C THR A 316 -11.16 22.75 -3.57
N ALA A 317 -10.13 22.20 -4.19
CA ALA A 317 -8.96 22.92 -4.66
C ALA A 317 -9.07 23.17 -6.17
N GLY A 318 -8.61 24.30 -6.63
CA GLY A 318 -8.63 24.63 -8.05
C GLY A 318 -7.31 24.25 -8.75
N GLY A 319 -7.35 24.15 -10.07
CA GLY A 319 -6.16 23.93 -10.90
C GLY A 319 -5.52 22.55 -10.70
N ASP A 320 -4.20 22.56 -10.55
CA ASP A 320 -3.40 21.34 -10.41
C ASP A 320 -3.16 20.97 -8.93
N VAL A 321 -4.00 21.42 -8.01
CA VAL A 321 -3.87 21.11 -6.57
C VAL A 321 -5.01 20.20 -6.14
N THR A 322 -4.66 19.12 -5.45
CA THR A 322 -5.62 18.25 -4.78
C THR A 322 -5.45 18.31 -3.28
N ALA A 323 -6.54 18.26 -2.52
CA ALA A 323 -6.49 18.39 -1.06
C ALA A 323 -7.60 17.58 -0.37
N SER A 324 -7.30 17.13 0.85
CA SER A 324 -8.29 16.52 1.75
C SER A 324 -8.00 16.87 3.20
N VAL A 325 -9.01 16.71 4.03
CA VAL A 325 -8.92 16.82 5.48
C VAL A 325 -9.44 15.55 6.14
N TRP A 326 -8.76 15.10 7.20
CA TRP A 326 -9.17 14.00 8.06
C TRP A 326 -9.44 14.51 9.46
N PHE A 327 -10.67 14.36 9.91
CA PHE A 327 -11.14 14.85 11.21
C PHE A 327 -10.99 13.77 12.27
N THR A 328 -10.28 14.11 13.37
CA THR A 328 -10.40 13.42 14.64
C THR A 328 -11.42 14.14 15.54
N GLY A 329 -11.55 13.74 16.80
CA GLY A 329 -12.41 14.46 17.74
C GLY A 329 -11.85 15.81 18.20
N THR A 330 -10.55 16.02 18.12
CA THR A 330 -9.84 17.17 18.75
C THR A 330 -9.03 18.00 17.76
N ASP A 331 -8.64 17.42 16.64
CA ASP A 331 -7.88 18.10 15.59
C ASP A 331 -8.20 17.52 14.22
N ALA A 332 -7.58 18.04 13.19
CA ALA A 332 -7.66 17.52 11.84
C ALA A 332 -6.28 17.53 11.16
N LEU A 333 -6.08 16.55 10.30
CA LEU A 333 -4.96 16.50 9.36
C LEU A 333 -5.41 17.10 8.03
N VAL A 334 -4.66 18.05 7.52
CA VAL A 334 -4.88 18.65 6.19
C VAL A 334 -3.70 18.27 5.30
N VAL A 335 -3.99 17.68 4.14
CA VAL A 335 -2.98 17.30 3.15
C VAL A 335 -3.31 17.92 1.81
N LEU A 336 -2.30 18.54 1.19
CA LEU A 336 -2.37 19.11 -0.15
C LEU A 336 -1.25 18.54 -1.01
N ALA A 337 -1.53 18.32 -2.29
CA ALA A 337 -0.55 17.95 -3.31
C ALA A 337 -0.67 18.89 -4.50
N ASN A 338 0.44 19.50 -4.91
CA ASN A 338 0.54 20.18 -6.21
C ASN A 338 0.97 19.17 -7.26
N LEU A 339 0.10 18.92 -8.23
CA LEU A 339 0.30 17.95 -9.32
C LEU A 339 1.06 18.54 -10.51
N SER A 340 1.52 19.80 -10.43
CA SER A 340 2.37 20.41 -11.44
C SER A 340 3.84 20.16 -11.14
N GLU A 341 4.55 19.50 -12.07
CA GLU A 341 6.01 19.34 -11.97
C GLU A 341 6.76 20.62 -12.41
N LYS A 342 6.04 21.59 -12.99
CA LYS A 342 6.64 22.76 -13.61
C LYS A 342 6.49 24.02 -12.75
N ASP A 343 5.31 24.18 -12.14
CA ASP A 343 4.90 25.46 -11.55
C ASP A 343 4.53 25.32 -10.08
N ALA A 344 4.92 26.31 -9.28
CA ALA A 344 4.28 26.57 -8.02
C ALA A 344 2.85 27.07 -8.21
N LYS A 345 1.97 26.84 -7.25
CA LYS A 345 0.56 27.24 -7.32
C LYS A 345 0.17 28.06 -6.11
N SER A 346 -0.41 29.21 -6.35
CA SER A 346 -1.13 29.94 -5.31
C SER A 346 -2.44 29.24 -5.00
N VAL A 347 -2.73 29.07 -3.71
CA VAL A 347 -3.93 28.39 -3.24
C VAL A 347 -4.81 29.31 -2.42
N SER A 348 -6.13 29.14 -2.56
CA SER A 348 -7.16 29.77 -1.72
C SER A 348 -8.30 28.77 -1.56
N ILE A 349 -8.16 27.82 -0.63
CA ILE A 349 -9.03 26.64 -0.48
C ILE A 349 -9.90 26.84 0.74
N PRO A 350 -11.24 26.90 0.62
CA PRO A 350 -12.15 26.97 1.75
C PRO A 350 -11.97 25.78 2.69
N LEU A 351 -11.83 26.06 3.98
CA LEU A 351 -11.84 25.03 5.02
C LEU A 351 -13.26 24.74 5.48
N PRO A 352 -13.56 23.48 5.83
CA PRO A 352 -14.81 23.14 6.51
C PRO A 352 -14.99 23.92 7.81
N LYS A 353 -16.25 24.23 8.15
CA LYS A 353 -16.57 24.89 9.42
C LYS A 353 -16.03 24.09 10.61
N GLY A 354 -15.55 24.78 11.63
CA GLY A 354 -15.00 24.15 12.83
C GLY A 354 -13.48 23.94 12.81
N LEU A 355 -12.81 24.18 11.67
CA LEU A 355 -11.35 24.22 11.64
C LEU A 355 -10.86 25.64 11.91
N THR A 356 -10.15 25.81 13.01
CA THR A 356 -9.72 27.12 13.50
C THR A 356 -8.31 27.03 14.08
N GLY A 357 -7.61 28.15 14.04
CA GLY A 357 -6.27 28.26 14.57
C GLY A 357 -5.18 28.21 13.49
N GLU A 358 -3.95 28.07 13.94
CA GLU A 358 -2.79 28.04 13.08
C GLU A 358 -2.53 26.64 12.52
N LEU A 359 -2.03 26.59 11.30
CA LEU A 359 -1.53 25.37 10.70
C LEU A 359 -0.20 24.98 11.35
N GLN A 360 -0.12 23.77 11.85
CA GLN A 360 1.10 23.19 12.41
C GLN A 360 1.65 22.16 11.43
N PRO A 361 2.84 22.43 10.80
CA PRO A 361 3.47 21.42 9.95
C PRO A 361 3.71 20.13 10.73
N VAL A 362 3.30 19.00 10.16
CA VAL A 362 3.52 17.69 10.80
C VAL A 362 4.99 17.28 10.69
N PHE A 363 5.63 17.59 9.58
CA PHE A 363 7.02 17.26 9.30
C PHE A 363 7.86 18.54 9.21
N ARG A 364 8.89 18.64 10.06
CA ARG A 364 9.74 19.86 10.16
C ARG A 364 10.63 20.07 8.95
N ASP A 365 11.01 19.01 8.29
CA ASP A 365 11.89 18.98 7.12
C ASP A 365 11.15 19.05 5.79
N ARG A 366 9.83 19.31 5.84
CA ARG A 366 8.99 19.42 4.66
C ARG A 366 8.53 20.86 4.42
N PRO A 367 8.22 21.19 3.15
CA PRO A 367 7.71 22.51 2.82
C PRO A 367 6.49 22.89 3.66
N ALA A 368 6.49 24.14 4.10
CA ALA A 368 5.40 24.73 4.86
C ALA A 368 5.36 26.23 4.52
N GLY A 369 4.20 26.77 4.30
CA GLY A 369 4.08 28.19 3.89
C GLY A 369 2.63 28.64 3.80
N LEU A 370 1.69 27.72 4.04
CA LEU A 370 0.27 28.04 4.03
C LEU A 370 -0.17 28.62 5.38
N LYS A 371 -1.19 29.46 5.32
CA LYS A 371 -1.83 30.08 6.50
C LYS A 371 -3.35 29.95 6.36
N VAL A 372 -4.05 30.05 7.47
CA VAL A 372 -5.51 30.22 7.48
C VAL A 372 -5.82 31.71 7.51
N VAL A 373 -6.50 32.18 6.46
CA VAL A 373 -6.98 33.56 6.35
C VAL A 373 -8.46 33.51 5.97
N ASP A 374 -9.32 34.14 6.73
CA ASP A 374 -10.77 34.19 6.51
C ASP A 374 -11.40 32.81 6.23
N GLY A 375 -10.98 31.80 7.00
CA GLY A 375 -11.47 30.43 6.87
C GLY A 375 -11.00 29.69 5.61
N LYS A 376 -9.95 30.17 4.97
CA LYS A 376 -9.34 29.54 3.78
C LYS A 376 -7.87 29.22 4.02
N LEU A 377 -7.40 28.12 3.46
CA LEU A 377 -5.98 27.86 3.29
C LEU A 377 -5.45 28.76 2.19
N THR A 378 -4.47 29.61 2.49
CA THR A 378 -3.91 30.59 1.56
C THR A 378 -2.39 30.53 1.60
N GLY A 379 -1.77 30.75 0.43
CA GLY A 379 -0.31 30.79 0.27
C GLY A 379 0.11 30.15 -1.03
N GLU A 380 1.34 29.66 -1.09
CA GLU A 380 1.91 29.02 -2.25
C GLU A 380 2.35 27.60 -1.91
N ILE A 381 2.14 26.66 -2.85
CA ILE A 381 2.65 25.30 -2.82
C ILE A 381 3.57 25.08 -4.02
N GLY A 382 4.82 24.73 -3.80
CA GLY A 382 5.85 24.56 -4.82
C GLY A 382 5.52 23.42 -5.80
N LYS A 383 6.29 23.31 -6.87
CA LYS A 383 6.12 22.29 -7.89
C LYS A 383 6.28 20.89 -7.32
N ALA A 384 5.35 20.00 -7.62
CA ALA A 384 5.29 18.62 -7.12
C ALA A 384 5.37 18.47 -5.59
N GLU A 385 5.15 19.54 -4.83
CA GLU A 385 5.22 19.51 -3.38
C GLU A 385 3.98 18.92 -2.72
N ILE A 386 4.20 18.38 -1.53
CA ILE A 386 3.16 17.91 -0.61
C ILE A 386 3.27 18.71 0.69
N HIS A 387 2.15 19.29 1.11
CA HIS A 387 2.05 19.96 2.40
C HIS A 387 1.13 19.16 3.33
N VAL A 388 1.59 18.95 4.57
CA VAL A 388 0.89 18.19 5.60
C VAL A 388 0.84 19.00 6.89
N TYR A 389 -0.36 19.35 7.34
CA TYR A 389 -0.58 20.16 8.53
C TYR A 389 -1.56 19.50 9.50
N ARG A 390 -1.38 19.82 10.77
CA ARG A 390 -2.42 19.69 11.79
C ARG A 390 -3.07 21.04 12.03
N ILE A 391 -4.37 21.01 12.33
CA ILE A 391 -5.17 22.17 12.70
C ILE A 391 -6.16 21.78 13.79
N ALA A 392 -6.37 22.64 14.78
CA ALA A 392 -7.34 22.40 15.84
C ALA A 392 -8.79 22.38 15.30
N THR A 393 -9.63 21.54 15.89
CA THR A 393 -11.09 21.56 15.71
C THR A 393 -11.73 22.26 16.91
N ARG A 394 -12.83 22.98 16.67
CA ARG A 394 -13.69 23.54 17.73
C ARG A 394 -14.86 22.64 18.00
#